data_e97a4f46dd11a1c06bbe8802a71e795f
#
_entry.id   e97a4f46dd11a1c06bbe8802a71e795f
#
_cell.length_a   1.000
_cell.length_b   1.000
_cell.length_c   1.000
_cell.angle_alpha   90.00
_cell.angle_beta   90.00
_cell.angle_gamma   90.00
#
_symmetry.space_group_name_H-M   'P 1'
#
loop_
_entity.id
_entity.type
_entity.pdbx_description
1 polymer ?
#
loop_
_entity_poly.entity_id
_entity_poly.type
_entity_poly.pdbx_seq_one_letter_code
_entity_poly.pdbx_strand_id
1 'polypeptide(L)'
;GPGLTLPAKPRIVFRLYRLAAVRPAPVAFFRSPSTREDAMSEPTAPATPDTDASSSGPSAPGQDFLRARIAQDIRDGRFGGRVHTRFPPEPNGYLHIGHAKSICINFGLARDFHGACNLRFDDTTPVKEDVEYVDSIKEDVRWLGFEWLGEPHYASDYFERLYAFAERLIEDGKAYVDELNAEQIREYRGTLTKPGTPSPWRERPAEESLALFRRMRAGEFPDGRYVLRAKIDMASPNVIMRDPTLYRIRHTAHHRTGDAWCIYPMYDFTHCLSDSIEGITHSICTLEFDNNRELYDWLLDALGVYHPQQIEFAR
;
A
#
# COMPACT_ATOMS: atom_id res chain seq x y z
N GLY A 1 -41.71 -29.51 -10.40
CA GLY A 1 -41.23 -29.58 -9.04
C GLY A 1 -40.85 -28.19 -8.53
N PRO A 2 -41.10 -27.81 -7.28
CA PRO A 2 -40.86 -26.45 -6.81
C PRO A 2 -39.35 -26.21 -6.59
N GLY A 3 -38.88 -25.06 -7.07
CA GLY A 3 -37.48 -24.59 -6.92
C GLY A 3 -37.10 -24.39 -5.46
N LEU A 4 -35.99 -24.97 -5.07
CA LEU A 4 -35.32 -24.75 -3.79
C LEU A 4 -34.63 -23.37 -3.85
N THR A 5 -35.21 -22.38 -3.20
CA THR A 5 -34.55 -21.12 -2.84
C THR A 5 -33.58 -21.43 -1.72
N LEU A 6 -32.29 -21.26 -2.01
CA LEU A 6 -31.24 -21.27 -0.98
C LEU A 6 -31.43 -20.09 -0.01
N PRO A 7 -31.31 -20.30 1.31
CA PRO A 7 -31.42 -19.22 2.27
C PRO A 7 -30.22 -18.26 2.15
N ALA A 8 -30.50 -16.95 2.18
CA ALA A 8 -29.52 -15.90 2.22
C ALA A 8 -28.55 -16.09 3.39
N LYS A 9 -27.24 -16.09 3.10
CA LYS A 9 -26.19 -16.19 4.13
C LYS A 9 -26.30 -15.03 5.14
N PRO A 10 -26.12 -15.27 6.44
CA PRO A 10 -26.29 -14.22 7.44
C PRO A 10 -25.17 -13.16 7.35
N ARG A 11 -25.55 -11.91 7.17
CA ARG A 11 -24.73 -10.70 7.32
C ARG A 11 -24.44 -10.45 8.81
N ILE A 12 -23.55 -11.22 9.46
CA ILE A 12 -23.48 -11.22 10.94
C ILE A 12 -22.23 -10.55 11.52
N VAL A 13 -21.23 -10.13 10.75
CA VAL A 13 -19.98 -9.70 11.39
C VAL A 13 -20.02 -8.25 11.92
N PHE A 14 -20.85 -7.35 11.40
CA PHE A 14 -20.88 -5.95 11.86
C PHE A 14 -22.18 -5.49 12.56
N ARG A 15 -23.23 -6.30 12.58
CA ARG A 15 -24.52 -5.88 13.16
C ARG A 15 -24.57 -5.81 14.70
N LEU A 16 -23.57 -6.38 15.38
CA LEU A 16 -23.50 -6.38 16.86
C LEU A 16 -22.96 -5.08 17.47
N TYR A 17 -22.38 -4.16 16.68
CA TYR A 17 -21.86 -2.89 17.20
C TYR A 17 -22.78 -1.67 16.98
N ARG A 18 -23.95 -1.83 16.39
CA ARG A 18 -24.90 -0.72 16.16
C ARG A 18 -25.60 -0.18 17.41
N LEU A 19 -25.41 -0.79 18.58
CA LEU A 19 -26.14 -0.45 19.80
C LEU A 19 -25.40 0.45 20.81
N ALA A 20 -24.21 0.93 20.51
CA ALA A 20 -23.40 1.74 21.45
C ALA A 20 -22.87 3.08 20.91
N ALA A 21 -23.53 3.70 19.94
CA ALA A 21 -23.21 5.07 19.53
C ALA A 21 -24.00 6.08 20.41
N VAL A 22 -23.50 6.32 21.62
CA VAL A 22 -23.91 7.49 22.42
C VAL A 22 -23.30 8.74 21.80
N ARG A 23 -24.15 9.68 21.36
CA ARG A 23 -23.73 10.99 20.89
C ARG A 23 -23.05 11.76 22.02
N PRO A 24 -21.85 12.35 21.85
CA PRO A 24 -21.31 13.28 22.84
C PRO A 24 -22.10 14.59 22.82
N ALA A 25 -22.47 15.05 24.00
CA ALA A 25 -23.11 16.34 24.22
C ALA A 25 -22.07 17.48 24.05
N PRO A 26 -22.51 18.69 23.66
CA PRO A 26 -21.62 19.83 23.47
C PRO A 26 -21.05 20.32 24.81
N VAL A 27 -19.73 20.47 24.87
CA VAL A 27 -19.03 21.02 26.06
C VAL A 27 -19.14 22.53 26.05
N ALA A 28 -19.79 23.09 27.07
CA ALA A 28 -19.91 24.52 27.32
C ALA A 28 -18.58 25.07 27.89
N PHE A 29 -18.11 26.17 27.33
CA PHE A 29 -16.99 26.96 27.84
C PHE A 29 -17.40 27.68 29.13
N PHE A 30 -16.75 27.36 30.23
CA PHE A 30 -16.76 28.19 31.44
C PHE A 30 -15.54 29.11 31.47
N ARG A 31 -15.79 30.42 31.49
CA ARG A 31 -14.82 31.46 31.83
C ARG A 31 -14.74 31.55 33.35
N SER A 32 -13.53 31.60 33.91
CA SER A 32 -13.29 31.98 35.30
C SER A 32 -12.69 33.39 35.40
N PRO A 33 -13.03 34.15 36.41
CA PRO A 33 -12.54 35.52 36.60
C PRO A 33 -11.24 35.58 37.40
N SER A 34 -10.48 36.66 37.13
CA SER A 34 -9.26 37.08 37.79
C SER A 34 -9.46 37.61 39.19
N THR A 35 -8.57 37.37 40.12
CA THR A 35 -8.28 38.30 41.23
C THR A 35 -6.78 38.31 41.57
N ARG A 36 -6.36 39.50 41.94
CA ARG A 36 -5.03 40.08 42.11
C ARG A 36 -4.37 39.78 43.48
N GLU A 37 -3.04 40.01 43.46
CA GLU A 37 -2.12 40.60 44.51
C GLU A 37 -1.88 39.76 45.78
N ASP A 38 -0.62 39.51 46.20
CA ASP A 38 0.35 40.45 46.78
C ASP A 38 1.74 39.78 47.02
N ALA A 39 2.69 40.64 47.22
CA ALA A 39 4.11 40.69 47.20
C ALA A 39 4.95 39.98 48.30
N MET A 40 6.28 39.95 48.02
CA MET A 40 7.47 40.08 48.89
C MET A 40 8.11 38.81 49.53
N SER A 41 9.29 38.45 49.11
CA SER A 41 10.64 38.64 49.71
C SER A 41 11.61 37.51 49.31
N GLU A 42 12.74 37.87 48.73
CA GLU A 42 14.02 37.12 48.70
C GLU A 42 14.69 37.12 50.13
N PRO A 43 15.66 36.25 50.47
CA PRO A 43 16.94 36.11 49.76
C PRO A 43 17.68 34.74 49.85
N THR A 44 18.75 34.65 49.05
CA THR A 44 20.06 33.96 49.22
C THR A 44 20.22 32.53 48.75
N ALA A 45 21.08 32.38 47.72
CA ALA A 45 21.75 31.16 47.29
C ALA A 45 22.86 30.70 48.29
N PRO A 46 23.34 29.42 48.25
CA PRO A 46 24.52 29.15 47.41
C PRO A 46 24.59 27.75 46.73
N ALA A 47 25.41 27.75 45.66
CA ALA A 47 26.33 26.72 45.15
C ALA A 47 25.80 25.41 44.55
N THR A 48 26.16 25.27 43.29
CA THR A 48 26.18 24.09 42.40
C THR A 48 26.96 22.88 42.98
N PRO A 49 26.64 21.65 42.51
CA PRO A 49 27.54 21.07 41.53
C PRO A 49 26.84 20.45 40.29
N ASP A 50 27.58 20.47 39.20
CA ASP A 50 27.34 19.87 37.93
C ASP A 50 26.97 18.39 38.02
N THR A 51 25.89 17.99 37.33
CA THR A 51 25.78 16.66 36.75
C THR A 51 24.96 16.75 35.49
N ASP A 52 25.61 16.51 34.36
CA ASP A 52 25.02 16.16 33.08
C ASP A 52 23.95 15.08 33.25
N ALA A 53 22.71 15.47 33.07
CA ALA A 53 21.62 14.55 32.82
C ALA A 53 20.86 15.10 31.60
N SER A 54 21.07 14.49 30.45
CA SER A 54 20.26 14.68 29.25
C SER A 54 18.78 14.55 29.60
N SER A 55 18.12 15.67 29.84
CA SER A 55 16.67 15.72 30.01
C SER A 55 15.99 15.45 28.66
N SER A 56 15.71 14.18 28.42
CA SER A 56 14.60 13.84 27.52
C SER A 56 13.32 14.34 28.18
N GLY A 57 12.90 15.54 27.86
CA GLY A 57 11.60 16.07 28.27
C GLY A 57 10.49 15.13 27.81
N PRO A 58 9.37 15.03 28.55
CA PRO A 58 8.25 14.22 28.14
C PRO A 58 7.77 14.70 26.75
N SER A 59 7.76 13.81 25.76
CA SER A 59 7.17 14.08 24.46
C SER A 59 5.73 14.54 24.64
N ALA A 60 5.33 15.61 23.95
CA ALA A 60 3.97 16.12 23.99
C ALA A 60 2.96 14.97 23.79
N PRO A 61 1.89 14.89 24.64
CA PRO A 61 0.92 13.79 24.52
C PRO A 61 0.26 13.84 23.14
N GLY A 62 0.38 12.76 22.36
CA GLY A 62 -0.44 12.52 21.18
C GLY A 62 0.24 12.51 19.82
N GLN A 63 1.56 12.74 19.70
CA GLN A 63 2.25 12.58 18.42
C GLN A 63 2.87 11.18 18.30
N ASP A 64 2.17 10.29 17.57
CA ASP A 64 2.78 9.03 17.15
C ASP A 64 3.85 9.26 16.06
N PHE A 65 4.66 8.24 15.77
CA PHE A 65 5.80 8.36 14.85
C PHE A 65 5.37 8.69 13.41
N LEU A 66 4.17 8.27 12.96
CA LEU A 66 3.66 8.60 11.62
C LEU A 66 3.38 10.10 11.51
N ARG A 67 2.69 10.66 12.50
CA ARG A 67 2.43 12.11 12.56
C ARG A 67 3.72 12.91 12.68
N ALA A 68 4.65 12.46 13.51
CA ALA A 68 5.96 13.10 13.65
C ALA A 68 6.73 13.09 12.33
N ARG A 69 6.73 11.98 11.59
CA ARG A 69 7.38 11.84 10.29
C ARG A 69 6.74 12.74 9.24
N ILE A 70 5.41 12.70 9.08
CA ILE A 70 4.70 13.55 8.12
C ILE A 70 4.93 15.04 8.44
N ALA A 71 4.86 15.42 9.71
CA ALA A 71 5.14 16.80 10.13
C ALA A 71 6.59 17.23 9.79
N GLN A 72 7.56 16.30 9.88
CA GLN A 72 8.94 16.57 9.47
C GLN A 72 9.02 16.75 7.94
N ASP A 73 8.43 15.85 7.17
CA ASP A 73 8.43 15.91 5.70
C ASP A 73 7.79 17.22 5.18
N ILE A 74 6.75 17.73 5.87
CA ILE A 74 6.13 19.04 5.57
C ILE A 74 7.12 20.17 5.88
N ARG A 75 7.80 20.17 7.04
CA ARG A 75 8.80 21.20 7.40
C ARG A 75 9.95 21.24 6.41
N ASP A 76 10.36 20.07 5.93
CA ASP A 76 11.45 19.94 4.94
C ASP A 76 10.99 20.28 3.50
N GLY A 77 9.73 20.67 3.32
CA GLY A 77 9.15 21.00 2.01
C GLY A 77 8.97 19.80 1.09
N ARG A 78 9.08 18.59 1.63
CA ARG A 78 8.91 17.35 0.86
C ARG A 78 7.50 17.30 0.27
N PHE A 79 7.38 16.79 -0.95
CA PHE A 79 6.12 16.73 -1.71
C PHE A 79 5.41 18.09 -1.85
N GLY A 80 6.12 19.22 -1.69
CA GLY A 80 5.52 20.57 -1.69
C GLY A 80 4.57 20.79 -0.51
N GLY A 81 4.78 20.12 0.62
CA GLY A 81 3.95 20.21 1.82
C GLY A 81 2.60 19.47 1.70
N ARG A 82 2.36 18.73 0.62
CA ARG A 82 1.13 17.93 0.44
C ARG A 82 1.17 16.66 1.29
N VAL A 83 0.00 16.25 1.76
CA VAL A 83 -0.23 14.94 2.37
C VAL A 83 -1.33 14.23 1.59
N HIS A 84 -0.98 13.16 0.92
CA HIS A 84 -1.91 12.35 0.14
C HIS A 84 -1.63 10.88 0.43
N THR A 85 -2.57 10.22 1.08
CA THR A 85 -2.52 8.81 1.46
C THR A 85 -3.50 7.99 0.62
N ARG A 86 -3.56 6.69 0.81
CA ARG A 86 -4.56 5.81 0.20
C ARG A 86 -4.87 4.61 1.07
N PHE A 87 -6.07 4.09 0.95
CA PHE A 87 -6.47 2.77 1.45
C PHE A 87 -6.70 1.85 0.24
N PRO A 88 -5.84 0.81 0.02
CA PRO A 88 -5.86 -0.02 -1.18
C PRO A 88 -6.33 -1.45 -0.90
N PRO A 89 -7.62 -1.69 -0.56
CA PRO A 89 -8.10 -3.03 -0.28
C PRO A 89 -8.21 -3.89 -1.56
N GLU A 90 -7.93 -5.20 -1.44
CA GLU A 90 -8.35 -6.18 -2.44
C GLU A 90 -9.87 -6.44 -2.28
N PRO A 91 -10.67 -6.40 -3.36
CA PRO A 91 -12.11 -6.66 -3.30
C PRO A 91 -12.42 -8.18 -3.32
N ASN A 92 -11.78 -8.94 -2.42
CA ASN A 92 -11.83 -10.40 -2.36
C ASN A 92 -12.51 -10.96 -1.09
N GLY A 93 -13.08 -10.08 -0.26
CA GLY A 93 -13.75 -10.44 0.98
C GLY A 93 -14.20 -9.22 1.80
N TYR A 94 -14.94 -9.50 2.88
CA TYR A 94 -15.36 -8.46 3.82
C TYR A 94 -14.19 -7.97 4.68
N LEU A 95 -14.26 -6.68 5.08
CA LEU A 95 -13.25 -6.09 5.94
C LEU A 95 -13.31 -6.66 7.37
N HIS A 96 -12.17 -6.68 8.02
CA HIS A 96 -12.02 -7.05 9.43
C HIS A 96 -11.33 -5.91 10.21
N ILE A 97 -11.18 -6.07 11.54
CA ILE A 97 -10.62 -5.04 12.42
C ILE A 97 -9.23 -4.52 12.00
N GLY A 98 -8.41 -5.37 11.39
CA GLY A 98 -7.11 -4.95 10.83
C GLY A 98 -7.25 -3.92 9.72
N HIS A 99 -8.26 -4.11 8.84
CA HIS A 99 -8.58 -3.12 7.79
C HIS A 99 -9.13 -1.84 8.39
N ALA A 100 -10.01 -1.91 9.40
CA ALA A 100 -10.52 -0.74 10.10
C ALA A 100 -9.39 0.11 10.70
N LYS A 101 -8.37 -0.52 11.29
CA LYS A 101 -7.16 0.17 11.77
C LYS A 101 -6.44 0.91 10.63
N SER A 102 -6.23 0.24 9.48
CA SER A 102 -5.58 0.85 8.31
C SER A 102 -6.39 2.02 7.75
N ILE A 103 -7.72 1.90 7.68
CA ILE A 103 -8.63 2.99 7.29
C ILE A 103 -8.46 4.18 8.22
N CYS A 104 -8.59 3.96 9.54
CA CYS A 104 -8.46 5.03 10.53
C CYS A 104 -7.10 5.74 10.48
N ILE A 105 -6.02 5.01 10.20
CA ILE A 105 -4.68 5.59 10.05
C ILE A 105 -4.60 6.43 8.77
N ASN A 106 -4.88 5.85 7.61
CA ASN A 106 -4.71 6.54 6.33
C ASN A 106 -5.61 7.76 6.19
N PHE A 107 -6.90 7.62 6.45
CA PHE A 107 -7.86 8.72 6.39
C PHE A 107 -7.67 9.71 7.54
N GLY A 108 -7.32 9.21 8.74
CA GLY A 108 -7.04 10.06 9.91
C GLY A 108 -5.84 10.97 9.69
N LEU A 109 -4.74 10.43 9.15
CA LEU A 109 -3.55 11.23 8.80
C LEU A 109 -3.85 12.26 7.73
N ALA A 110 -4.56 11.88 6.66
CA ALA A 110 -4.99 12.83 5.64
C ALA A 110 -5.80 13.99 6.25
N ARG A 111 -6.78 13.68 7.10
CA ARG A 111 -7.61 14.68 7.79
C ARG A 111 -6.78 15.58 8.71
N ASP A 112 -5.90 15.00 9.53
CA ASP A 112 -5.12 15.72 10.54
C ASP A 112 -4.14 16.71 9.91
N PHE A 113 -3.67 16.44 8.69
CA PHE A 113 -2.77 17.30 7.92
C PHE A 113 -3.45 18.05 6.76
N HIS A 114 -4.78 18.14 6.75
CA HIS A 114 -5.56 18.83 5.71
C HIS A 114 -5.25 18.35 4.29
N GLY A 115 -4.92 17.06 4.17
CA GLY A 115 -4.60 16.39 2.93
C GLY A 115 -5.78 15.60 2.36
N ALA A 116 -5.48 14.62 1.53
CA ALA A 116 -6.45 13.76 0.87
C ALA A 116 -6.12 12.28 1.07
N CYS A 117 -7.13 11.42 1.00
CA CYS A 117 -6.97 9.97 0.99
C CYS A 117 -7.77 9.37 -0.16
N ASN A 118 -7.12 8.56 -1.00
CA ASN A 118 -7.78 7.80 -2.04
C ASN A 118 -8.31 6.46 -1.49
N LEU A 119 -9.44 6.01 -2.03
CA LEU A 119 -9.84 4.60 -1.98
C LEU A 119 -9.43 3.98 -3.32
N ARG A 120 -8.54 2.99 -3.32
CA ARG A 120 -8.10 2.26 -4.51
C ARG A 120 -8.31 0.77 -4.33
N PHE A 121 -9.12 0.18 -5.16
CA PHE A 121 -9.26 -1.28 -5.19
C PHE A 121 -8.08 -1.91 -5.92
N ASP A 122 -7.36 -2.81 -5.23
CA ASP A 122 -6.35 -3.66 -5.86
C ASP A 122 -7.04 -4.88 -6.49
N ASP A 123 -7.53 -4.68 -7.70
CA ASP A 123 -8.25 -5.67 -8.50
C ASP A 123 -7.34 -6.36 -9.53
N THR A 124 -6.16 -6.82 -9.10
CA THR A 124 -5.17 -7.51 -9.94
C THR A 124 -5.31 -9.03 -9.95
N THR A 125 -6.25 -9.58 -9.17
CA THR A 125 -6.47 -11.04 -9.03
C THR A 125 -7.89 -11.45 -9.40
N PRO A 126 -8.22 -11.59 -10.69
CA PRO A 126 -9.58 -11.67 -11.22
C PRO A 126 -10.43 -12.84 -10.67
N VAL A 127 -9.80 -13.89 -10.18
CA VAL A 127 -10.48 -15.12 -9.71
C VAL A 127 -11.22 -14.96 -8.38
N LYS A 128 -10.92 -13.88 -7.62
CA LYS A 128 -11.38 -13.72 -6.24
C LYS A 128 -12.24 -12.47 -6.01
N GLU A 129 -12.36 -11.63 -7.02
CA GLU A 129 -12.93 -10.30 -6.90
C GLU A 129 -14.42 -10.29 -7.21
N ASP A 130 -15.21 -9.59 -6.37
CA ASP A 130 -16.67 -9.50 -6.52
C ASP A 130 -17.14 -8.06 -6.25
N VAL A 131 -18.12 -7.62 -7.04
CA VAL A 131 -18.79 -6.31 -6.88
C VAL A 131 -19.43 -6.16 -5.49
N GLU A 132 -19.91 -7.25 -4.91
CA GLU A 132 -20.48 -7.24 -3.55
C GLU A 132 -19.44 -6.77 -2.52
N TYR A 133 -18.18 -7.19 -2.64
CA TYR A 133 -17.12 -6.75 -1.73
C TYR A 133 -16.73 -5.29 -1.95
N VAL A 134 -16.71 -4.84 -3.20
CA VAL A 134 -16.48 -3.41 -3.52
C VAL A 134 -17.50 -2.52 -2.83
N ASP A 135 -18.78 -2.84 -2.92
CA ASP A 135 -19.85 -2.04 -2.30
C ASP A 135 -19.80 -2.13 -0.77
N SER A 136 -19.54 -3.31 -0.21
CA SER A 136 -19.37 -3.49 1.23
C SER A 136 -18.21 -2.68 1.78
N ILE A 137 -17.06 -2.64 1.09
CA ILE A 137 -15.88 -1.87 1.50
C ILE A 137 -16.18 -0.37 1.49
N LYS A 138 -16.88 0.14 0.46
CA LYS A 138 -17.33 1.55 0.41
C LYS A 138 -18.25 1.90 1.57
N GLU A 139 -19.20 1.00 1.91
CA GLU A 139 -20.10 1.18 3.04
C GLU A 139 -19.34 1.21 4.36
N ASP A 140 -18.38 0.30 4.57
CA ASP A 140 -17.56 0.21 5.77
C ASP A 140 -16.69 1.45 5.99
N VAL A 141 -16.07 2.00 4.95
CA VAL A 141 -15.28 3.25 5.04
C VAL A 141 -16.17 4.41 5.49
N ARG A 142 -17.39 4.56 4.89
CA ARG A 142 -18.34 5.59 5.27
C ARG A 142 -18.89 5.38 6.69
N TRP A 143 -19.14 4.12 7.06
CA TRP A 143 -19.60 3.78 8.42
C TRP A 143 -18.57 4.18 9.49
N LEU A 144 -17.26 4.07 9.17
CA LEU A 144 -16.18 4.57 10.04
C LEU A 144 -16.06 6.10 10.07
N GLY A 145 -16.89 6.81 9.30
CA GLY A 145 -16.94 8.28 9.29
C GLY A 145 -15.93 8.93 8.35
N PHE A 146 -15.46 8.22 7.32
CA PHE A 146 -14.52 8.73 6.34
C PHE A 146 -15.12 8.80 4.94
N GLU A 147 -14.59 9.73 4.14
CA GLU A 147 -14.85 9.88 2.72
C GLU A 147 -13.51 9.96 1.98
N TRP A 148 -13.45 9.34 0.81
CA TRP A 148 -12.27 9.38 -0.07
C TRP A 148 -12.37 10.54 -1.06
N LEU A 149 -11.22 10.88 -1.68
CA LEU A 149 -11.14 11.93 -2.67
C LEU A 149 -11.72 11.45 -4.02
N GLY A 150 -12.73 12.16 -4.55
CA GLY A 150 -13.30 11.88 -5.87
C GLY A 150 -13.97 10.52 -6.00
N GLU A 151 -13.78 9.88 -7.16
CA GLU A 151 -14.24 8.51 -7.38
C GLU A 151 -13.22 7.49 -6.89
N PRO A 152 -13.66 6.27 -6.49
CA PRO A 152 -12.73 5.21 -6.18
C PRO A 152 -11.86 4.85 -7.38
N HIS A 153 -10.57 4.66 -7.16
CA HIS A 153 -9.63 4.16 -8.15
C HIS A 153 -9.62 2.64 -8.18
N TYR A 154 -9.20 2.07 -9.29
CA TYR A 154 -8.99 0.64 -9.45
C TYR A 154 -7.63 0.40 -10.10
N ALA A 155 -6.91 -0.64 -9.67
CA ALA A 155 -5.65 -1.01 -10.30
C ALA A 155 -5.85 -1.34 -11.79
N SER A 156 -7.00 -1.90 -12.16
CA SER A 156 -7.39 -2.18 -13.54
C SER A 156 -7.51 -0.95 -14.42
N ASP A 157 -7.76 0.25 -13.87
CA ASP A 157 -7.75 1.51 -14.63
C ASP A 157 -6.35 1.85 -15.17
N TYR A 158 -5.32 1.27 -14.59
CA TYR A 158 -3.92 1.54 -14.92
C TYR A 158 -3.25 0.42 -15.73
N PHE A 159 -3.96 -0.66 -16.09
CA PHE A 159 -3.37 -1.83 -16.75
C PHE A 159 -2.58 -1.49 -18.00
N GLU A 160 -3.08 -0.59 -18.87
CA GLU A 160 -2.34 -0.16 -20.06
C GLU A 160 -1.05 0.60 -19.69
N ARG A 161 -1.08 1.44 -18.67
CA ARG A 161 0.12 2.17 -18.20
C ARG A 161 1.12 1.23 -17.54
N LEU A 162 0.63 0.29 -16.73
CA LEU A 162 1.46 -0.74 -16.11
C LEU A 162 2.11 -1.63 -17.17
N TYR A 163 1.37 -1.98 -18.21
CA TYR A 163 1.90 -2.73 -19.33
C TYR A 163 3.03 -1.96 -20.06
N ALA A 164 2.82 -0.69 -20.34
CA ALA A 164 3.84 0.17 -20.93
C ALA A 164 5.09 0.33 -20.05
N PHE A 165 4.94 0.41 -18.72
CA PHE A 165 6.06 0.41 -17.79
C PHE A 165 6.82 -0.93 -17.81
N ALA A 166 6.12 -2.06 -17.93
CA ALA A 166 6.75 -3.37 -18.06
C ALA A 166 7.54 -3.49 -19.38
N GLU A 167 7.00 -3.03 -20.50
CA GLU A 167 7.74 -2.98 -21.78
C GLU A 167 9.02 -2.15 -21.64
N ARG A 168 8.93 -0.98 -21.00
CA ARG A 168 10.10 -0.12 -20.77
C ARG A 168 11.18 -0.79 -19.90
N LEU A 169 10.79 -1.52 -18.85
CA LEU A 169 11.76 -2.29 -18.06
C LEU A 169 12.46 -3.37 -18.89
N ILE A 170 11.77 -3.99 -19.86
CA ILE A 170 12.36 -4.96 -20.77
C ILE A 170 13.34 -4.25 -21.71
N GLU A 171 12.95 -3.15 -22.33
CA GLU A 171 13.77 -2.35 -23.24
C GLU A 171 15.06 -1.85 -22.54
N ASP A 172 14.95 -1.45 -21.27
CA ASP A 172 16.09 -1.02 -20.44
C ASP A 172 16.95 -2.19 -19.95
N GLY A 173 16.62 -3.45 -20.28
CA GLY A 173 17.34 -4.64 -19.82
C GLY A 173 17.15 -4.95 -18.32
N LYS A 174 16.12 -4.35 -17.69
CA LYS A 174 15.79 -4.49 -16.27
C LYS A 174 14.71 -5.53 -16.00
N ALA A 175 14.14 -6.13 -17.04
CA ALA A 175 13.19 -7.25 -16.94
C ALA A 175 13.40 -8.22 -18.09
N TYR A 176 12.99 -9.46 -17.90
CA TYR A 176 13.08 -10.51 -18.90
C TYR A 176 11.91 -11.49 -18.80
N VAL A 177 11.55 -12.13 -19.91
CA VAL A 177 10.54 -13.19 -19.93
C VAL A 177 11.20 -14.51 -19.56
N ASP A 178 10.68 -15.17 -18.54
CA ASP A 178 11.16 -16.42 -17.98
C ASP A 178 10.20 -17.57 -18.27
N GLU A 179 10.74 -18.76 -18.47
CA GLU A 179 10.00 -20.02 -18.72
C GLU A 179 9.88 -20.91 -17.48
N LEU A 180 10.50 -20.51 -16.37
CA LEU A 180 10.37 -21.24 -15.12
C LEU A 180 8.93 -21.16 -14.59
N ASN A 181 8.39 -22.30 -14.18
CA ASN A 181 7.14 -22.35 -13.47
C ASN A 181 7.29 -21.89 -12.00
N ALA A 182 6.19 -21.75 -11.28
CA ALA A 182 6.19 -21.21 -9.92
C ALA A 182 7.03 -22.04 -8.93
N GLU A 183 7.09 -23.36 -9.09
CA GLU A 183 7.88 -24.25 -8.25
C GLU A 183 9.38 -24.09 -8.52
N GLN A 184 9.77 -24.07 -9.79
CA GLN A 184 11.13 -23.81 -10.22
C GLN A 184 11.61 -22.42 -9.80
N ILE A 185 10.78 -21.37 -9.94
CA ILE A 185 11.11 -20.02 -9.47
C ILE A 185 11.40 -20.03 -7.96
N ARG A 186 10.60 -20.78 -7.18
CA ARG A 186 10.83 -20.91 -5.73
C ARG A 186 12.16 -21.59 -5.42
N GLU A 187 12.48 -22.64 -6.14
CA GLU A 187 13.76 -23.37 -6.02
C GLU A 187 14.95 -22.46 -6.38
N TYR A 188 14.89 -21.82 -7.56
CA TYR A 188 15.95 -20.94 -8.05
C TYR A 188 16.15 -19.70 -7.17
N ARG A 189 15.11 -19.21 -6.51
CA ARG A 189 15.19 -18.08 -5.55
C ARG A 189 16.08 -18.40 -4.36
N GLY A 190 16.26 -19.68 -4.01
CA GLY A 190 17.02 -20.08 -2.84
C GLY A 190 16.32 -19.84 -1.52
N THR A 191 17.08 -19.67 -0.44
CA THR A 191 16.57 -19.51 0.92
C THR A 191 17.20 -18.29 1.59
N LEU A 192 16.81 -17.99 2.82
CA LEU A 192 17.44 -16.91 3.62
C LEU A 192 18.94 -17.15 3.83
N THR A 193 19.40 -18.40 3.84
CA THR A 193 20.79 -18.78 4.06
C THR A 193 21.55 -19.21 2.80
N LYS A 194 20.85 -19.34 1.66
CA LYS A 194 21.45 -19.69 0.38
C LYS A 194 21.05 -18.67 -0.65
N PRO A 195 22.01 -18.09 -1.41
CA PRO A 195 21.70 -17.22 -2.52
C PRO A 195 20.85 -17.95 -3.57
N GLY A 196 20.16 -17.19 -4.39
CA GLY A 196 19.43 -17.72 -5.53
C GLY A 196 20.39 -18.08 -6.67
N THR A 197 19.86 -18.84 -7.62
CA THR A 197 20.52 -19.17 -8.88
C THR A 197 19.85 -18.41 -10.02
N PRO A 198 20.60 -17.74 -10.90
CA PRO A 198 20.01 -17.09 -12.07
C PRO A 198 19.25 -18.08 -12.94
N SER A 199 18.09 -17.65 -13.49
CA SER A 199 17.36 -18.42 -14.48
C SER A 199 18.20 -18.61 -15.76
N PRO A 200 18.10 -19.74 -16.48
CA PRO A 200 18.71 -19.89 -17.78
C PRO A 200 18.31 -18.84 -18.82
N TRP A 201 17.14 -18.24 -18.66
CA TRP A 201 16.59 -17.21 -19.56
C TRP A 201 16.85 -15.77 -19.09
N ARG A 202 17.58 -15.61 -17.99
CA ARG A 202 17.86 -14.26 -17.42
C ARG A 202 18.62 -13.35 -18.38
N GLU A 203 19.45 -13.92 -19.22
CA GLU A 203 20.23 -13.18 -20.22
C GLU A 203 19.60 -13.19 -21.63
N ARG A 204 18.29 -13.52 -21.72
CA ARG A 204 17.54 -13.41 -22.97
C ARG A 204 17.60 -11.98 -23.50
N PRO A 205 17.87 -11.78 -24.80
CA PRO A 205 17.89 -10.45 -25.40
C PRO A 205 16.59 -9.67 -25.13
N ALA A 206 16.71 -8.36 -24.92
CA ALA A 206 15.56 -7.50 -24.63
C ALA A 206 14.50 -7.57 -25.76
N GLU A 207 14.94 -7.58 -27.01
CA GLU A 207 14.04 -7.68 -28.19
C GLU A 207 13.24 -8.99 -28.19
N GLU A 208 13.86 -10.11 -27.83
CA GLU A 208 13.19 -11.41 -27.71
C GLU A 208 12.19 -11.42 -26.55
N SER A 209 12.62 -10.92 -25.38
CA SER A 209 11.75 -10.78 -24.21
C SER A 209 10.54 -9.87 -24.51
N LEU A 210 10.75 -8.77 -25.22
CA LEU A 210 9.67 -7.86 -25.61
C LEU A 210 8.68 -8.51 -26.57
N ALA A 211 9.21 -9.22 -27.57
CA ALA A 211 8.37 -9.97 -28.52
C ALA A 211 7.53 -11.04 -27.80
N LEU A 212 8.13 -11.80 -26.87
CA LEU A 212 7.42 -12.78 -26.06
C LEU A 212 6.37 -12.14 -25.15
N PHE A 213 6.69 -11.03 -24.50
CA PHE A 213 5.75 -10.32 -23.60
C PHE A 213 4.53 -9.81 -24.36
N ARG A 214 4.72 -9.27 -25.57
CA ARG A 214 3.62 -8.86 -26.46
C ARG A 214 2.73 -10.04 -26.87
N ARG A 215 3.33 -11.19 -27.15
CA ARG A 215 2.60 -12.42 -27.45
C ARG A 215 1.87 -12.99 -26.22
N MET A 216 2.44 -12.82 -25.01
CA MET A 216 1.71 -13.13 -23.77
C MET A 216 0.45 -12.28 -23.65
N ARG A 217 0.52 -10.97 -23.95
CA ARG A 217 -0.61 -10.04 -23.95
C ARG A 217 -1.66 -10.40 -25.03
N ALA A 218 -1.20 -10.93 -26.17
CA ALA A 218 -2.05 -11.39 -27.25
C ALA A 218 -2.78 -12.72 -26.96
N GLY A 219 -2.50 -13.37 -25.82
CA GLY A 219 -3.14 -14.64 -25.42
C GLY A 219 -2.63 -15.87 -26.13
N GLU A 220 -1.45 -15.82 -26.74
CA GLU A 220 -0.90 -16.95 -27.51
C GLU A 220 -0.42 -18.12 -26.63
N PHE A 221 -0.28 -17.93 -25.32
CA PHE A 221 0.30 -18.91 -24.45
C PHE A 221 -0.62 -19.30 -23.29
N PRO A 222 -0.64 -20.56 -22.86
CA PRO A 222 -1.44 -21.00 -21.72
C PRO A 222 -0.92 -20.46 -20.40
N ASP A 223 -1.76 -20.51 -19.37
CA ASP A 223 -1.42 -20.18 -18.00
C ASP A 223 -0.15 -20.91 -17.55
N GLY A 224 0.75 -20.17 -16.90
CA GLY A 224 1.99 -20.72 -16.34
C GLY A 224 3.10 -20.99 -17.37
N ARG A 225 2.90 -20.74 -18.67
CA ARG A 225 3.94 -20.96 -19.68
C ARG A 225 5.10 -19.97 -19.57
N TYR A 226 4.78 -18.70 -19.33
CA TYR A 226 5.75 -17.61 -19.20
C TYR A 226 5.35 -16.69 -18.04
N VAL A 227 6.36 -16.04 -17.49
CA VAL A 227 6.22 -14.93 -16.55
C VAL A 227 7.19 -13.81 -16.95
N LEU A 228 6.87 -12.56 -16.62
CA LEU A 228 7.84 -11.48 -16.66
C LEU A 228 8.48 -11.35 -15.28
N ARG A 229 9.81 -11.30 -15.23
CA ARG A 229 10.58 -11.10 -14.00
C ARG A 229 11.45 -9.86 -14.08
N ALA A 230 11.58 -9.15 -12.97
CA ALA A 230 12.61 -8.11 -12.84
C ALA A 230 14.00 -8.74 -12.84
N LYS A 231 14.99 -8.02 -13.37
CA LYS A 231 16.41 -8.42 -13.39
C LYS A 231 17.16 -7.58 -12.36
N ILE A 232 17.28 -8.09 -11.13
CA ILE A 232 17.85 -7.35 -9.99
C ILE A 232 19.11 -8.07 -9.48
N ASP A 233 19.01 -8.83 -8.38
CA ASP A 233 20.14 -9.51 -7.76
C ASP A 233 19.70 -10.83 -7.13
N MET A 234 20.12 -11.95 -7.73
CA MET A 234 19.82 -13.29 -7.22
C MET A 234 20.61 -13.66 -5.95
N ALA A 235 21.62 -12.86 -5.57
CA ALA A 235 22.38 -13.03 -4.34
C ALA A 235 21.90 -12.13 -3.19
N SER A 236 20.93 -11.26 -3.42
CA SER A 236 20.41 -10.34 -2.40
C SER A 236 20.03 -11.07 -1.10
N PRO A 237 20.38 -10.54 0.09
CA PRO A 237 19.89 -11.05 1.36
C PRO A 237 18.37 -10.93 1.50
N ASN A 238 17.76 -9.93 0.85
CA ASN A 238 16.32 -9.80 0.73
C ASN A 238 15.81 -10.69 -0.42
N VAL A 239 15.15 -11.80 -0.07
CA VAL A 239 14.63 -12.75 -1.05
C VAL A 239 13.61 -12.15 -2.03
N ILE A 240 12.96 -11.04 -1.66
CA ILE A 240 12.02 -10.33 -2.53
C ILE A 240 12.75 -9.69 -3.72
N MET A 241 14.02 -9.28 -3.54
CA MET A 241 14.85 -8.69 -4.58
C MET A 241 15.46 -9.69 -5.55
N ARG A 242 15.25 -11.01 -5.33
CA ARG A 242 15.82 -12.05 -6.18
C ARG A 242 14.97 -12.30 -7.42
N ASP A 243 15.07 -11.42 -8.39
CA ASP A 243 14.35 -11.42 -9.66
C ASP A 243 12.86 -11.73 -9.48
N PRO A 244 12.08 -10.85 -8.81
CA PRO A 244 10.67 -11.08 -8.55
C PRO A 244 9.84 -11.13 -9.83
N THR A 245 8.74 -11.88 -9.80
CA THR A 245 7.75 -11.91 -10.87
C THR A 245 6.97 -10.60 -10.91
N LEU A 246 6.87 -9.98 -12.08
CA LEU A 246 6.13 -8.75 -12.33
C LEU A 246 4.77 -8.99 -13.01
N TYR A 247 4.71 -9.96 -13.96
CA TYR A 247 3.49 -10.35 -14.67
C TYR A 247 3.36 -11.87 -14.79
N ARG A 248 2.12 -12.33 -14.80
CA ARG A 248 1.75 -13.74 -15.02
C ARG A 248 0.65 -13.84 -16.08
N ILE A 249 0.60 -14.98 -16.78
CA ILE A 249 -0.51 -15.31 -17.69
C ILE A 249 -1.65 -15.89 -16.86
N ARG A 250 -2.87 -15.40 -17.08
CA ARG A 250 -4.08 -15.89 -16.44
C ARG A 250 -5.30 -15.67 -17.34
N HIS A 251 -5.80 -16.74 -17.95
CA HIS A 251 -7.01 -16.69 -18.78
C HIS A 251 -8.26 -16.80 -17.91
N THR A 252 -8.65 -15.69 -17.33
CA THR A 252 -9.82 -15.58 -16.47
C THR A 252 -10.45 -14.20 -16.71
N ALA A 253 -11.76 -14.14 -16.91
CA ALA A 253 -12.48 -12.89 -17.06
C ALA A 253 -12.35 -12.03 -15.81
N HIS A 254 -12.01 -10.77 -15.98
CA HIS A 254 -11.89 -9.79 -14.93
C HIS A 254 -13.22 -9.07 -14.70
N HIS A 255 -13.62 -8.82 -13.46
CA HIS A 255 -14.92 -8.25 -13.11
C HIS A 255 -15.21 -6.87 -13.75
N ARG A 256 -14.18 -6.07 -14.09
CA ARG A 256 -14.30 -4.77 -14.75
C ARG A 256 -13.90 -4.77 -16.24
N THR A 257 -12.80 -5.44 -16.56
CA THR A 257 -12.26 -5.42 -17.93
C THR A 257 -12.67 -6.63 -18.79
N GLY A 258 -13.43 -7.58 -18.23
CA GLY A 258 -13.85 -8.78 -18.93
C GLY A 258 -12.66 -9.59 -19.44
N ASP A 259 -12.71 -9.98 -20.72
CA ASP A 259 -11.66 -10.77 -21.38
C ASP A 259 -10.60 -9.90 -22.08
N ALA A 260 -10.57 -8.59 -21.83
CA ALA A 260 -9.62 -7.69 -22.47
C ALA A 260 -8.16 -7.99 -22.11
N TRP A 261 -7.92 -8.65 -20.97
CA TRP A 261 -6.59 -9.01 -20.45
C TRP A 261 -6.50 -10.51 -20.17
N CYS A 262 -5.35 -11.09 -20.49
CA CYS A 262 -4.98 -12.47 -20.14
C CYS A 262 -3.59 -12.55 -19.46
N ILE A 263 -2.98 -11.38 -19.20
CA ILE A 263 -1.81 -11.25 -18.33
C ILE A 263 -2.13 -10.22 -17.25
N TYR A 264 -1.68 -10.47 -16.04
CA TYR A 264 -1.96 -9.61 -14.88
C TYR A 264 -0.69 -9.27 -14.14
N PRO A 265 -0.52 -8.00 -13.73
CA PRO A 265 0.61 -7.59 -12.91
C PRO A 265 0.54 -8.24 -11.53
N MET A 266 1.70 -8.40 -10.90
CA MET A 266 1.79 -8.81 -9.50
C MET A 266 1.64 -7.61 -8.58
N TYR A 267 1.23 -7.86 -7.33
CA TYR A 267 1.02 -6.85 -6.30
C TYR A 267 2.17 -5.84 -6.20
N ASP A 268 3.41 -6.31 -6.03
CA ASP A 268 4.56 -5.44 -5.82
C ASP A 268 4.78 -4.45 -6.98
N PHE A 269 4.54 -4.90 -8.21
CA PHE A 269 4.65 -4.07 -9.40
C PHE A 269 3.51 -3.04 -9.50
N THR A 270 2.29 -3.48 -9.21
CA THR A 270 1.09 -2.62 -9.31
C THR A 270 1.07 -1.56 -8.23
N HIS A 271 1.39 -1.94 -6.99
CA HIS A 271 1.25 -1.11 -5.81
C HIS A 271 2.06 0.20 -5.90
N CYS A 272 3.38 0.08 -6.12
CA CYS A 272 4.26 1.25 -6.20
C CYS A 272 3.91 2.17 -7.38
N LEU A 273 3.60 1.58 -8.54
CA LEU A 273 3.29 2.34 -9.75
C LEU A 273 1.92 3.02 -9.69
N SER A 274 0.92 2.37 -9.08
CA SER A 274 -0.37 3.01 -8.81
C SER A 274 -0.22 4.19 -7.84
N ASP A 275 0.57 4.04 -6.77
CA ASP A 275 0.88 5.14 -5.86
C ASP A 275 1.56 6.31 -6.59
N SER A 276 2.50 6.00 -7.50
CA SER A 276 3.16 7.00 -8.36
C SER A 276 2.17 7.70 -9.31
N ILE A 277 1.30 6.93 -9.95
CA ILE A 277 0.28 7.44 -10.90
C ILE A 277 -0.69 8.39 -10.21
N GLU A 278 -1.12 8.06 -9.00
CA GLU A 278 -2.07 8.84 -8.21
C GLU A 278 -1.41 10.03 -7.48
N GLY A 279 -0.08 10.13 -7.49
CA GLY A 279 0.65 11.18 -6.80
C GLY A 279 0.54 11.08 -5.27
N ILE A 280 0.43 9.85 -4.76
CA ILE A 280 0.46 9.57 -3.31
C ILE A 280 1.77 10.08 -2.73
N THR A 281 1.73 10.74 -1.58
CA THR A 281 2.92 11.24 -0.91
C THR A 281 3.46 10.25 0.11
N HIS A 282 2.58 9.74 0.97
CA HIS A 282 2.91 8.83 2.05
C HIS A 282 2.13 7.52 1.86
N SER A 283 2.84 6.50 1.40
CA SER A 283 2.34 5.14 1.18
C SER A 283 2.42 4.37 2.50
N ILE A 284 1.33 4.39 3.27
CA ILE A 284 1.31 3.81 4.63
C ILE A 284 0.83 2.37 4.58
N CYS A 285 1.66 1.45 5.04
CA CYS A 285 1.41 0.01 5.04
C CYS A 285 1.63 -0.61 6.42
N THR A 286 1.20 -1.87 6.60
CA THR A 286 1.55 -2.66 7.77
C THR A 286 2.99 -3.16 7.70
N LEU A 287 3.61 -3.43 8.86
CA LEU A 287 5.01 -3.85 8.99
C LEU A 287 5.36 -5.12 8.20
N GLU A 288 4.38 -5.93 7.83
CA GLU A 288 4.60 -7.12 6.99
C GLU A 288 5.13 -6.81 5.59
N PHE A 289 4.99 -5.57 5.11
CA PHE A 289 5.51 -5.09 3.84
C PHE A 289 6.89 -4.40 3.94
N ASP A 290 7.55 -4.43 5.09
CA ASP A 290 8.86 -3.80 5.28
C ASP A 290 9.91 -4.35 4.29
N ASN A 291 9.93 -5.66 4.08
CA ASN A 291 10.82 -6.28 3.11
C ASN A 291 10.50 -5.93 1.64
N ASN A 292 9.27 -5.50 1.34
CA ASN A 292 8.83 -5.12 0.00
C ASN A 292 9.25 -3.69 -0.37
N ARG A 293 9.61 -2.84 0.61
CA ARG A 293 9.99 -1.44 0.38
C ARG A 293 11.17 -1.29 -0.56
N GLU A 294 12.18 -2.16 -0.46
CA GLU A 294 13.34 -2.13 -1.34
C GLU A 294 12.95 -2.37 -2.82
N LEU A 295 12.00 -3.27 -3.06
CA LEU A 295 11.46 -3.50 -4.41
C LEU A 295 10.56 -2.34 -4.87
N TYR A 296 9.78 -1.76 -3.97
CA TYR A 296 8.98 -0.57 -4.22
C TYR A 296 9.85 0.59 -4.73
N ASP A 297 10.92 0.90 -4.01
CA ASP A 297 11.86 1.96 -4.36
C ASP A 297 12.59 1.64 -5.66
N TRP A 298 13.07 0.39 -5.82
CA TRP A 298 13.78 -0.04 -7.03
C TRP A 298 12.93 0.13 -8.31
N LEU A 299 11.65 -0.25 -8.27
CA LEU A 299 10.76 -0.13 -9.43
C LEU A 299 10.53 1.32 -9.84
N LEU A 300 10.32 2.20 -8.88
CA LEU A 300 10.10 3.63 -9.13
C LEU A 300 11.35 4.29 -9.69
N ASP A 301 12.52 4.00 -9.13
CA ASP A 301 13.82 4.51 -9.57
C ASP A 301 14.18 3.95 -10.96
N ALA A 302 13.98 2.65 -11.19
CA ALA A 302 14.26 2.00 -12.46
C ALA A 302 13.46 2.63 -13.62
N LEU A 303 12.24 3.07 -13.35
CA LEU A 303 11.38 3.72 -14.32
C LEU A 303 11.51 5.27 -14.32
N GLY A 304 12.17 5.86 -13.33
CA GLY A 304 12.30 7.31 -13.20
C GLY A 304 10.95 8.02 -13.11
N VAL A 305 10.00 7.44 -12.39
CA VAL A 305 8.66 8.01 -12.18
C VAL A 305 8.57 8.71 -10.83
N TYR A 306 7.43 9.39 -10.57
CA TYR A 306 7.21 10.04 -9.28
C TYR A 306 7.32 9.03 -8.14
N HIS A 307 8.08 9.41 -7.08
CA HIS A 307 8.47 8.52 -5.99
C HIS A 307 7.78 8.90 -4.68
N PRO A 308 6.67 8.22 -4.30
CA PRO A 308 6.08 8.30 -2.97
C PRO A 308 7.01 7.76 -1.90
N GLN A 309 6.72 8.02 -0.64
CA GLN A 309 7.44 7.43 0.48
C GLN A 309 6.63 6.32 1.13
N GLN A 310 7.14 5.09 1.08
CA GLN A 310 6.55 3.99 1.84
C GLN A 310 6.96 4.09 3.32
N ILE A 311 5.99 3.92 4.22
CA ILE A 311 6.18 3.95 5.68
C ILE A 311 5.34 2.83 6.29
N GLU A 312 5.96 1.99 7.12
CA GLU A 312 5.27 0.88 7.76
C GLU A 312 4.89 1.22 9.20
N PHE A 313 3.75 0.70 9.62
CA PHE A 313 3.29 0.78 11.01
C PHE A 313 3.04 -0.61 11.61
N ALA A 314 3.15 -0.72 12.92
CA ALA A 314 2.92 -1.97 13.65
C ALA A 314 1.46 -2.45 13.52
N ARG A 315 1.28 -3.77 13.51
CA ARG A 315 -0.05 -4.43 13.50
C ARG A 315 -0.90 -4.06 14.71
#